data_77abcb26830d3b901d9a662b81b2db46
#
_entry.id   77abcb26830d3b901d9a662b81b2db46
#
_cell.length_a   1.000
_cell.length_b   1.000
_cell.length_c   1.000
_cell.angle_alpha   90.00
_cell.angle_beta   90.00
_cell.angle_gamma   90.00
#
_symmetry.space_group_name_H-M   'P 1'
#
loop_
_entity.id
_entity.type
_entity.pdbx_description
1 polymer ?
#
loop_
_entity_poly.entity_id
_entity_poly.type
_entity_poly.pdbx_seq_one_letter_code
_entity_poly.pdbx_strand_id
1 'polypeptide(L)'
;HVKEVLPDAAVLGTSAAAVIHHGSIYTDQCLLHITRFRRTRPEIFRLSLDGKTPEELAEEAAENFPADSRALFAFFTDQYMHMQPFLQHLEQLRQHIPAAGGMISANTFGAFSFDESGVYPHNAVFAVLCGTTLRTWSGVVQGQEAFGETYTITKTEQDSILEVDHQPASQWFQQKLEE
;
A
#
# COMPACT_ATOMS: atom_id res chain seq x y z
N HIS A 1 21.98 -3.43 -11.83
CA HIS A 1 22.61 -4.74 -11.55
C HIS A 1 21.63 -5.93 -11.56
N VAL A 2 20.37 -5.81 -11.07
CA VAL A 2 19.41 -6.95 -11.10
C VAL A 2 19.18 -7.44 -12.53
N LYS A 3 18.93 -6.53 -13.48
CA LYS A 3 18.68 -6.87 -14.89
C LYS A 3 19.91 -7.43 -15.63
N GLU A 4 21.12 -7.16 -15.16
CA GLU A 4 22.33 -7.75 -15.71
C GLU A 4 22.42 -9.25 -15.39
N VAL A 5 21.91 -9.65 -14.23
CA VAL A 5 21.90 -11.05 -13.75
C VAL A 5 20.62 -11.77 -14.13
N LEU A 6 19.49 -11.06 -14.12
CA LEU A 6 18.15 -11.56 -14.40
C LEU A 6 17.46 -10.64 -15.42
N PRO A 7 17.81 -10.71 -16.71
CA PRO A 7 17.33 -9.78 -17.73
C PRO A 7 15.80 -9.79 -17.91
N ASP A 8 15.17 -10.94 -17.70
CA ASP A 8 13.73 -11.13 -17.88
C ASP A 8 12.92 -10.88 -16.57
N ALA A 9 13.58 -10.52 -15.46
CA ALA A 9 12.88 -10.27 -14.21
C ALA A 9 12.09 -8.96 -14.28
N ALA A 10 10.82 -8.97 -13.88
CA ALA A 10 10.07 -7.77 -13.57
C ALA A 10 10.58 -7.22 -12.23
N VAL A 11 10.90 -5.94 -12.16
CA VAL A 11 11.49 -5.29 -10.99
C VAL A 11 10.52 -4.27 -10.42
N LEU A 12 10.26 -4.37 -9.14
CA LEU A 12 9.48 -3.42 -8.36
C LEU A 12 10.17 -3.17 -7.04
N GLY A 13 10.25 -1.93 -6.63
CA GLY A 13 10.77 -1.60 -5.30
C GLY A 13 10.20 -0.31 -4.76
N THR A 14 10.36 -0.14 -3.45
CA THR A 14 9.88 1.04 -2.71
C THR A 14 10.90 1.45 -1.67
N SER A 15 10.91 2.73 -1.31
CA SER A 15 11.55 3.17 -0.07
C SER A 15 10.77 2.62 1.13
N ALA A 16 11.46 2.44 2.24
CA ALA A 16 10.88 2.02 3.51
C ALA A 16 11.67 2.64 4.67
N ALA A 17 11.01 2.91 5.80
CA ALA A 17 11.68 3.32 7.02
C ALA A 17 12.49 2.19 7.65
N ALA A 18 12.02 0.95 7.47
CA ALA A 18 12.70 -0.25 7.92
C ALA A 18 12.28 -1.45 7.07
N VAL A 19 13.07 -2.51 7.08
CA VAL A 19 12.75 -3.79 6.47
C VAL A 19 12.67 -4.88 7.53
N ILE A 20 11.77 -5.85 7.32
CA ILE A 20 11.58 -6.96 8.23
C ILE A 20 12.11 -8.23 7.55
N HIS A 21 13.04 -8.90 8.19
CA HIS A 21 13.61 -10.15 7.70
C HIS A 21 13.86 -11.12 8.85
N HIS A 22 13.41 -12.37 8.71
CA HIS A 22 13.50 -13.40 9.75
C HIS A 22 13.06 -12.97 11.15
N GLY A 23 11.94 -12.19 11.22
CA GLY A 23 11.38 -11.73 12.50
C GLY A 23 12.14 -10.58 13.17
N SER A 24 13.15 -10.03 12.51
CA SER A 24 13.90 -8.86 12.98
C SER A 24 13.67 -7.65 12.10
N ILE A 25 13.76 -6.46 12.70
CA ILE A 25 13.61 -5.17 12.02
C ILE A 25 15.00 -4.59 11.79
N TYR A 26 15.25 -4.13 10.57
CA TYR A 26 16.51 -3.52 10.17
C TYR A 26 16.22 -2.13 9.58
N THR A 27 16.95 -1.13 10.07
CA THR A 27 17.02 0.21 9.50
C THR A 27 18.26 0.32 8.60
N ASP A 28 18.28 1.25 7.67
CA ASP A 28 19.41 1.52 6.77
C ASP A 28 19.90 0.31 5.95
N GLN A 29 18.99 -0.62 5.68
CA GLN A 29 19.26 -1.80 4.87
C GLN A 29 18.31 -1.91 3.68
N CYS A 30 18.76 -2.62 2.64
CA CYS A 30 17.95 -2.97 1.49
C CYS A 30 17.62 -4.48 1.57
N LEU A 31 16.32 -4.80 1.43
CA LEU A 31 15.86 -6.18 1.28
C LEU A 31 15.55 -6.46 -0.18
N LEU A 32 16.24 -7.44 -0.77
CA LEU A 32 15.93 -7.93 -2.10
C LEU A 32 15.22 -9.28 -1.99
N HIS A 33 13.99 -9.35 -2.50
CA HIS A 33 13.23 -10.59 -2.59
C HIS A 33 13.13 -11.03 -4.06
N ILE A 34 13.51 -12.26 -4.36
CA ILE A 34 13.43 -12.81 -5.72
C ILE A 34 12.49 -14.00 -5.71
N THR A 35 11.44 -13.91 -6.55
CA THR A 35 10.47 -15.00 -6.72
C THR A 35 10.49 -15.48 -8.17
N ARG A 36 10.60 -16.81 -8.34
CA ARG A 36 10.44 -17.45 -9.65
C ARG A 36 9.08 -18.15 -9.74
N PHE A 37 8.23 -17.65 -10.60
CA PHE A 37 6.95 -18.28 -10.91
C PHE A 37 7.08 -19.31 -12.03
N ARG A 38 6.28 -20.37 -11.99
CA ARG A 38 6.22 -21.38 -13.06
C ARG A 38 5.07 -21.14 -14.04
N ARG A 39 3.95 -20.63 -13.55
CA ARG A 39 2.70 -20.47 -14.31
C ARG A 39 2.01 -19.11 -14.06
N THR A 40 2.53 -18.33 -13.14
CA THR A 40 2.04 -16.98 -12.83
C THR A 40 2.91 -15.98 -13.53
N ARG A 41 2.30 -14.99 -14.16
CA ARG A 41 2.97 -13.87 -14.81
C ARG A 41 2.78 -12.63 -13.96
N PRO A 42 3.85 -12.00 -13.44
CA PRO A 42 3.76 -10.67 -12.86
C PRO A 42 3.70 -9.62 -13.97
N GLU A 43 2.76 -8.69 -13.83
CA GLU A 43 2.69 -7.47 -14.65
C GLU A 43 2.89 -6.29 -13.74
N ILE A 44 3.88 -5.45 -14.04
CA ILE A 44 4.22 -4.26 -13.25
C ILE A 44 3.91 -3.03 -14.08
N PHE A 45 3.19 -2.10 -13.51
CA PHE A 45 2.95 -0.79 -14.11
C PHE A 45 2.92 0.28 -13.02
N ARG A 46 3.05 1.51 -13.46
CA ARG A 46 3.12 2.68 -12.60
C ARG A 46 2.18 3.76 -13.13
N LEU A 47 1.52 4.46 -12.19
CA LEU A 47 0.64 5.58 -12.50
C LEU A 47 1.12 6.81 -11.73
N SER A 48 1.06 7.99 -12.36
CA SER A 48 1.28 9.26 -11.68
C SER A 48 0.08 9.57 -10.78
N LEU A 49 0.36 10.13 -9.60
CA LEU A 49 -0.66 10.63 -8.67
C LEU A 49 -1.01 12.11 -8.95
N ASP A 50 -0.22 12.78 -9.81
CA ASP A 50 -0.36 14.21 -10.03
C ASP A 50 -1.72 14.58 -10.62
N GLY A 51 -2.48 15.39 -9.90
CA GLY A 51 -3.76 15.95 -10.33
C GLY A 51 -4.91 14.96 -10.47
N LYS A 52 -4.78 13.74 -9.94
CA LYS A 52 -5.81 12.70 -9.99
C LYS A 52 -6.54 12.55 -8.68
N THR A 53 -7.84 12.31 -8.78
CA THR A 53 -8.63 11.82 -7.65
C THR A 53 -8.35 10.33 -7.42
N PRO A 54 -8.65 9.79 -6.23
CA PRO A 54 -8.54 8.36 -5.96
C PRO A 54 -9.37 7.50 -6.93
N GLU A 55 -10.54 7.96 -7.33
CA GLU A 55 -11.44 7.28 -8.25
C GLU A 55 -10.86 7.22 -9.67
N GLU A 56 -10.37 8.35 -10.20
CA GLU A 56 -9.70 8.41 -11.50
C GLU A 56 -8.47 7.49 -11.55
N LEU A 57 -7.72 7.43 -10.44
CA LEU A 57 -6.59 6.52 -10.34
C LEU A 57 -7.04 5.05 -10.34
N ALA A 58 -8.16 4.73 -9.70
CA ALA A 58 -8.72 3.38 -9.69
C ALA A 58 -9.20 2.95 -11.10
N GLU A 59 -9.82 3.86 -11.85
CA GLU A 59 -10.21 3.62 -13.24
C GLU A 59 -9.00 3.31 -14.12
N GLU A 60 -7.99 4.18 -14.08
CA GLU A 60 -6.76 3.98 -14.85
C GLU A 60 -6.01 2.71 -14.44
N ALA A 61 -5.96 2.39 -13.14
CA ALA A 61 -5.39 1.14 -12.66
C ALA A 61 -6.17 -0.07 -13.21
N ALA A 62 -7.50 -0.03 -13.17
CA ALA A 62 -8.34 -1.11 -13.66
C ALA A 62 -8.18 -1.36 -15.16
N GLU A 63 -7.96 -0.33 -15.98
CA GLU A 63 -7.69 -0.46 -17.42
C GLU A 63 -6.39 -1.22 -17.71
N ASN A 64 -5.39 -1.07 -16.80
CA ASN A 64 -4.10 -1.75 -16.94
C ASN A 64 -4.12 -3.21 -16.44
N PHE A 65 -5.21 -3.68 -15.82
CA PHE A 65 -5.27 -5.04 -15.31
C PHE A 65 -5.57 -6.04 -16.42
N PRO A 66 -4.70 -7.05 -16.65
CA PRO A 66 -5.02 -8.16 -17.52
C PRO A 66 -6.31 -8.90 -17.12
N ALA A 67 -6.98 -9.52 -18.06
CA ALA A 67 -8.24 -10.24 -17.80
C ALA A 67 -8.07 -11.45 -16.85
N ASP A 68 -6.85 -12.01 -16.77
CA ASP A 68 -6.50 -13.14 -15.90
C ASP A 68 -5.82 -12.72 -14.59
N SER A 69 -6.00 -11.46 -14.18
CA SER A 69 -5.53 -10.93 -12.88
C SER A 69 -6.13 -11.69 -11.71
N ARG A 70 -5.31 -12.02 -10.70
CA ARG A 70 -5.69 -12.81 -9.54
C ARG A 70 -5.26 -12.22 -8.19
N ALA A 71 -4.24 -11.37 -8.16
CA ALA A 71 -3.80 -10.66 -6.97
C ALA A 71 -3.15 -9.34 -7.36
N LEU A 72 -3.20 -8.41 -6.45
CA LEU A 72 -2.64 -7.08 -6.59
C LEU A 72 -1.71 -6.77 -5.42
N PHE A 73 -0.52 -6.25 -5.73
CA PHE A 73 0.28 -5.48 -4.81
C PHE A 73 0.28 -4.03 -5.28
N ALA A 74 -0.08 -3.10 -4.38
CA ALA A 74 -0.16 -1.68 -4.69
C ALA A 74 0.57 -0.86 -3.62
N PHE A 75 1.46 0.02 -4.05
CA PHE A 75 2.24 0.89 -3.18
C PHE A 75 2.16 2.33 -3.67
N PHE A 76 1.92 3.26 -2.74
CA PHE A 76 1.64 4.66 -3.04
C PHE A 76 2.66 5.55 -2.32
N THR A 77 3.27 6.49 -3.04
CA THR A 77 4.26 7.41 -2.47
C THR A 77 3.63 8.61 -1.77
N ASP A 78 2.37 8.92 -2.04
CA ASP A 78 1.66 10.03 -1.41
C ASP A 78 0.92 9.55 -0.16
N GLN A 79 1.39 9.95 1.00
CA GLN A 79 0.77 9.65 2.29
C GLN A 79 -0.51 10.44 2.58
N TYR A 80 -0.81 11.47 1.80
CA TYR A 80 -2.04 12.27 1.93
C TYR A 80 -3.17 11.79 1.04
N MET A 81 -2.90 10.83 0.17
CA MET A 81 -3.93 10.25 -0.67
C MET A 81 -4.90 9.40 0.16
N HIS A 82 -6.19 9.70 0.07
CA HIS A 82 -7.24 8.90 0.70
C HIS A 82 -7.38 7.54 -0.02
N MET A 83 -6.86 6.48 0.58
CA MET A 83 -6.84 5.15 -0.04
C MET A 83 -8.19 4.46 -0.06
N GLN A 84 -9.09 4.79 0.87
CA GLN A 84 -10.39 4.12 0.95
C GLN A 84 -11.25 4.33 -0.29
N PRO A 85 -11.43 5.54 -0.84
CA PRO A 85 -12.16 5.74 -2.10
C PRO A 85 -11.53 4.98 -3.27
N PHE A 86 -10.19 4.98 -3.38
CA PHE A 86 -9.48 4.20 -4.39
C PHE A 86 -9.82 2.71 -4.32
N LEU A 87 -9.69 2.10 -3.13
CA LEU A 87 -9.94 0.67 -2.93
C LEU A 87 -11.41 0.31 -3.17
N GLN A 88 -12.34 1.13 -2.72
CA GLN A 88 -13.78 0.92 -2.93
C GLN A 88 -14.14 1.00 -4.41
N HIS A 89 -13.58 1.97 -5.14
CA HIS A 89 -13.86 2.12 -6.56
C HIS A 89 -13.21 0.99 -7.37
N LEU A 90 -11.97 0.64 -7.05
CA LEU A 90 -11.27 -0.48 -7.68
C LEU A 90 -12.02 -1.82 -7.48
N GLU A 91 -12.57 -2.08 -6.29
CA GLU A 91 -13.37 -3.28 -6.01
C GLU A 91 -14.65 -3.32 -6.86
N GLN A 92 -15.27 -2.18 -7.14
CA GLN A 92 -16.42 -2.10 -8.03
C GLN A 92 -16.06 -2.44 -9.48
N LEU A 93 -14.88 -2.01 -9.94
CA LEU A 93 -14.41 -2.21 -11.31
C LEU A 93 -13.81 -3.61 -11.53
N ARG A 94 -13.16 -4.15 -10.53
CA ARG A 94 -12.37 -5.40 -10.58
C ARG A 94 -12.63 -6.27 -9.36
N GLN A 95 -13.88 -6.76 -9.24
CA GLN A 95 -14.33 -7.59 -8.10
C GLN A 95 -13.45 -8.82 -7.88
N HIS A 96 -13.25 -9.15 -6.60
CA HIS A 96 -12.58 -10.38 -6.14
C HIS A 96 -11.08 -10.51 -6.48
N ILE A 97 -10.37 -9.41 -6.67
CA ILE A 97 -8.92 -9.42 -6.75
C ILE A 97 -8.35 -9.04 -5.36
N PRO A 98 -7.84 -10.01 -4.57
CA PRO A 98 -7.20 -9.70 -3.29
C PRO A 98 -6.06 -8.72 -3.48
N ALA A 99 -6.04 -7.67 -2.67
CA ALA A 99 -5.02 -6.63 -2.70
C ALA A 99 -4.20 -6.62 -1.41
N ALA A 100 -2.91 -6.37 -1.55
CA ALA A 100 -1.99 -6.10 -0.45
C ALA A 100 -1.08 -4.93 -0.83
N GLY A 101 -0.52 -4.25 0.16
CA GLY A 101 0.34 -3.09 -0.07
C GLY A 101 0.10 -2.00 0.95
N GLY A 102 0.28 -0.77 0.55
CA GLY A 102 0.06 0.37 1.42
C GLY A 102 0.78 1.63 0.99
N MET A 103 0.77 2.60 1.88
CA MET A 103 1.49 3.85 1.72
C MET A 103 2.97 3.63 1.99
N ILE A 104 3.82 4.17 1.13
CA ILE A 104 5.26 4.11 1.28
C ILE A 104 5.67 5.15 2.31
N SER A 105 6.31 4.71 3.39
CA SER A 105 6.87 5.64 4.36
C SER A 105 8.11 6.34 3.81
N ALA A 106 8.19 7.65 4.05
CA ALA A 106 9.38 8.41 3.75
C ALA A 106 10.57 7.95 4.62
N ASN A 107 11.72 7.80 4.00
CA ASN A 107 13.00 7.70 4.68
C ASN A 107 13.74 9.05 4.59
N THR A 108 15.03 9.07 4.90
CA THR A 108 15.88 10.27 4.80
C THR A 108 15.88 10.89 3.40
N PHE A 109 15.61 10.11 2.35
CA PHE A 109 15.58 10.53 0.95
C PHE A 109 14.16 10.80 0.41
N GLY A 110 13.13 10.70 1.26
CA GLY A 110 11.73 10.83 0.88
C GLY A 110 11.05 9.49 0.58
N ALA A 111 9.77 9.57 0.19
CA ALA A 111 9.01 8.42 -0.29
C ALA A 111 9.18 8.29 -1.81
N PHE A 112 9.59 7.12 -2.28
CA PHE A 112 9.73 6.83 -3.70
C PHE A 112 9.47 5.36 -3.99
N SER A 113 9.05 5.09 -5.21
CA SER A 113 9.07 3.74 -5.78
C SER A 113 10.04 3.68 -6.94
N PHE A 114 10.40 2.48 -7.38
CA PHE A 114 11.25 2.29 -8.54
C PHE A 114 10.89 1.00 -9.28
N ASP A 115 11.15 1.01 -10.56
CA ASP A 115 11.11 -0.14 -11.45
C ASP A 115 12.41 -0.21 -12.27
N GLU A 116 12.46 -1.05 -13.31
CA GLU A 116 13.63 -1.15 -14.18
C GLU A 116 13.92 0.13 -14.99
N SER A 117 12.96 1.06 -15.10
CA SER A 117 13.10 2.29 -15.89
C SER A 117 13.56 3.50 -15.06
N GLY A 118 13.42 3.44 -13.73
CA GLY A 118 13.87 4.56 -12.88
C GLY A 118 13.31 4.59 -11.47
N VAL A 119 13.54 5.72 -10.81
CA VAL A 119 13.06 6.05 -9.46
C VAL A 119 12.05 7.19 -9.56
N TYR A 120 10.94 7.07 -8.85
CA TYR A 120 9.79 7.95 -9.01
C TYR A 120 9.23 8.38 -7.65
N PRO A 121 9.23 9.68 -7.36
CA PRO A 121 8.39 10.27 -6.31
C PRO A 121 6.93 10.32 -6.74
N HIS A 122 5.97 10.76 -6.20
CA HIS A 122 4.58 11.06 -6.59
C HIS A 122 3.92 10.07 -7.57
N ASN A 123 3.95 8.78 -7.22
CA ASN A 123 3.28 7.77 -8.03
C ASN A 123 2.73 6.61 -7.19
N ALA A 124 1.88 5.82 -7.83
CA ALA A 124 1.50 4.50 -7.38
C ALA A 124 2.16 3.46 -8.29
N VAL A 125 2.69 2.40 -7.70
CA VAL A 125 3.24 1.27 -8.44
C VAL A 125 2.46 0.01 -8.09
N PHE A 126 2.18 -0.76 -9.13
CA PHE A 126 1.33 -1.93 -9.06
C PHE A 126 2.08 -3.16 -9.57
N ALA A 127 1.95 -4.26 -8.86
CA ALA A 127 2.34 -5.58 -9.36
C ALA A 127 1.11 -6.48 -9.34
N VAL A 128 0.62 -6.83 -10.53
CA VAL A 128 -0.53 -7.70 -10.72
C VAL A 128 -0.03 -9.11 -11.02
N LEU A 129 -0.48 -10.07 -10.23
CA LEU A 129 -0.18 -11.47 -10.48
C LEU A 129 -1.29 -12.10 -11.33
N CYS A 130 -0.92 -12.57 -12.52
CA CYS A 130 -1.82 -13.10 -13.53
C CYS A 130 -1.64 -14.60 -13.71
N GLY A 131 -2.73 -15.29 -14.01
CA GLY A 131 -2.71 -16.72 -14.31
C GLY A 131 -3.95 -17.46 -13.82
N THR A 132 -4.56 -18.25 -14.67
CA THR A 132 -5.82 -18.97 -14.39
C THR A 132 -5.72 -20.04 -13.31
N THR A 133 -4.50 -20.51 -13.02
CA THR A 133 -4.25 -21.52 -11.98
C THR A 133 -3.83 -20.92 -10.64
N LEU A 134 -3.59 -19.60 -10.57
CA LEU A 134 -3.24 -18.94 -9.35
C LEU A 134 -4.46 -18.86 -8.42
N ARG A 135 -4.28 -19.32 -7.20
CA ARG A 135 -5.24 -19.10 -6.10
C ARG A 135 -4.57 -18.20 -5.08
N THR A 136 -5.30 -17.20 -4.63
CA THR A 136 -4.83 -16.21 -3.70
C THR A 136 -5.70 -16.15 -2.48
N TRP A 137 -5.11 -15.83 -1.37
CA TRP A 137 -5.75 -15.58 -0.11
C TRP A 137 -5.06 -14.39 0.56
N SER A 138 -5.81 -13.56 1.24
CA SER A 138 -5.31 -12.44 2.01
C SER A 138 -5.82 -12.48 3.44
N GLY A 139 -5.06 -11.94 4.36
CA GLY A 139 -5.43 -11.84 5.76
C GLY A 139 -4.68 -10.70 6.43
N VAL A 140 -5.27 -10.19 7.51
CA VAL A 140 -4.67 -9.14 8.33
C VAL A 140 -4.31 -9.75 9.69
N VAL A 141 -3.08 -9.50 10.13
CA VAL A 141 -2.63 -9.83 11.48
C VAL A 141 -2.45 -8.52 12.22
N GLN A 142 -3.20 -8.36 13.31
CA GLN A 142 -3.09 -7.21 14.21
C GLN A 142 -2.41 -7.67 15.50
N GLY A 143 -1.29 -7.03 15.84
CA GLY A 143 -0.59 -7.27 17.10
C GLY A 143 -1.04 -6.33 18.25
N GLN A 144 -2.16 -5.65 18.08
CA GLN A 144 -2.70 -4.72 19.05
C GLN A 144 -3.75 -5.42 19.93
N GLU A 145 -3.64 -5.24 21.22
CA GLU A 145 -4.66 -5.63 22.20
C GLU A 145 -5.32 -4.38 22.76
N ALA A 146 -6.64 -4.49 23.05
CA ALA A 146 -7.36 -3.40 23.69
C ALA A 146 -6.78 -3.18 25.08
N PHE A 147 -6.47 -1.95 25.42
CA PHE A 147 -5.91 -1.55 26.69
C PHE A 147 -6.69 -0.38 27.27
N GLY A 148 -6.98 -0.42 28.56
CA GLY A 148 -7.65 0.66 29.28
C GLY A 148 -9.16 0.68 29.09
N GLU A 149 -9.74 1.86 29.24
CA GLU A 149 -11.18 2.10 29.16
C GLU A 149 -11.66 2.24 27.71
N THR A 150 -12.95 2.02 27.51
CA THR A 150 -13.59 2.23 26.21
C THR A 150 -14.21 3.63 26.15
N TYR A 151 -13.92 4.35 25.08
CA TYR A 151 -14.42 5.69 24.80
C TYR A 151 -15.23 5.71 23.52
N THR A 152 -16.17 6.65 23.41
CA THR A 152 -17.03 6.77 22.24
C THR A 152 -16.57 7.92 21.36
N ILE A 153 -16.29 7.63 20.10
CA ILE A 153 -16.10 8.70 19.09
C ILE A 153 -17.47 9.29 18.80
N THR A 154 -17.69 10.54 19.22
CA THR A 154 -18.99 11.20 19.12
C THR A 154 -19.12 12.10 17.91
N LYS A 155 -18.00 12.47 17.26
CA LYS A 155 -18.01 13.24 16.02
C LYS A 155 -16.79 12.95 15.18
N THR A 156 -17.02 12.74 13.88
CA THR A 156 -15.97 12.59 12.87
C THR A 156 -16.25 13.50 11.67
N GLU A 157 -15.20 13.84 10.94
CA GLU A 157 -15.28 14.47 9.63
C GLU A 157 -14.23 13.86 8.73
N GLN A 158 -14.68 13.20 7.66
CA GLN A 158 -13.83 12.36 6.81
C GLN A 158 -13.02 11.36 7.68
N ASP A 159 -11.69 11.40 7.62
CA ASP A 159 -10.79 10.52 8.36
C ASP A 159 -10.32 11.11 9.70
N SER A 160 -10.91 12.23 10.11
CA SER A 160 -10.52 12.94 11.33
C SER A 160 -11.52 12.72 12.47
N ILE A 161 -11.02 12.40 13.65
CA ILE A 161 -11.81 12.37 14.89
C ILE A 161 -11.88 13.80 15.44
N LEU A 162 -13.07 14.36 15.53
CA LEU A 162 -13.29 15.70 16.06
C LEU A 162 -13.66 15.69 17.53
N GLU A 163 -14.40 14.67 18.00
CA GLU A 163 -14.85 14.58 19.38
C GLU A 163 -14.78 13.14 19.89
N VAL A 164 -14.38 12.99 21.14
CA VAL A 164 -14.44 11.76 21.95
C VAL A 164 -15.24 12.07 23.22
N ASP A 165 -16.29 11.29 23.51
CA ASP A 165 -17.21 11.49 24.63
C ASP A 165 -17.72 12.94 24.75
N HIS A 166 -18.07 13.55 23.62
CA HIS A 166 -18.53 14.96 23.50
C HIS A 166 -17.48 16.02 23.90
N GLN A 167 -16.22 15.66 23.98
CA GLN A 167 -15.10 16.58 24.18
C GLN A 167 -14.29 16.71 22.88
N PRO A 168 -13.71 17.89 22.59
CA PRO A 168 -12.80 18.03 21.45
C PRO A 168 -11.67 16.99 21.52
N ALA A 169 -11.47 16.24 20.44
CA ALA A 169 -10.50 15.14 20.39
C ALA A 169 -9.09 15.58 20.80
N SER A 170 -8.66 16.79 20.39
CA SER A 170 -7.34 17.33 20.77
C SER A 170 -7.16 17.49 22.29
N GLN A 171 -8.21 17.97 22.97
CA GLN A 171 -8.17 18.12 24.43
C GLN A 171 -8.21 16.77 25.13
N TRP A 172 -9.03 15.85 24.64
CA TRP A 172 -9.14 14.50 25.17
C TRP A 172 -7.79 13.77 25.05
N PHE A 173 -7.13 13.79 23.90
CA PHE A 173 -5.82 13.17 23.70
C PHE A 173 -4.74 13.81 24.58
N GLN A 174 -4.73 15.13 24.72
CA GLN A 174 -3.76 15.81 25.59
C GLN A 174 -3.91 15.37 27.04
N GLN A 175 -5.13 15.30 27.57
CA GLN A 175 -5.38 14.82 28.94
C GLN A 175 -4.90 13.37 29.14
N LYS A 176 -5.15 12.50 28.15
CA LYS A 176 -4.74 11.07 28.25
C LYS A 176 -3.23 10.84 28.08
N LEU A 177 -2.50 11.76 27.50
CA LEU A 177 -1.04 11.69 27.43
C LEU A 177 -0.35 12.20 28.71
N GLU A 178 -1.07 12.94 29.54
CA GLU A 178 -0.57 13.47 30.82
C GLU A 178 -0.86 12.51 32.02
N GLU A 179 -1.70 11.49 31.83
CA GLU A 179 -1.99 10.39 32.78
C GLU A 179 -0.92 9.30 32.73
#